data_f21854b661d1e8e191ff725b8eeca521
#
_entry.id   f21854b661d1e8e191ff725b8eeca521
#
_cell.length_a   1.000
_cell.length_b   1.000
_cell.length_c   1.000
_cell.angle_alpha   90.00
_cell.angle_beta   90.00
_cell.angle_gamma   90.00
#
_symmetry.space_group_name_H-M   'P 1'
#
loop_
_entity.id
_entity.type
_entity.pdbx_description
1 polymer ?
#
loop_
_entity_poly.entity_id
_entity_poly.type
_entity_poly.pdbx_seq_one_letter_code
_entity_poly.pdbx_strand_id
1 'polypeptide(L)'
;MTAYNIVRFRVKPGREQEFLDAHRHLQRDFPGLRSGGLIKTGDRAYCLVGQWDDMASIKAARSAMITNLDRFRGALEDLGHGLGVTDPVSGEVVIDIKS
;
A
#
# COMPACT_ATOMS: atom_id res chain seq x y z
N MET A 1 7.57 -1.56 18.50
CA MET A 1 6.29 -0.81 18.52
C MET A 1 5.56 -1.02 17.21
N THR A 2 4.29 -1.29 17.29
CA THR A 2 3.46 -1.47 16.09
C THR A 2 3.55 -0.25 15.18
N ALA A 3 3.65 -0.50 13.90
CA ALA A 3 3.71 0.56 12.89
C ALA A 3 2.72 0.25 11.76
N TYR A 4 2.30 1.28 11.07
CA TYR A 4 1.45 1.14 9.89
C TYR A 4 2.13 1.79 8.70
N ASN A 5 1.90 1.21 7.52
CA ASN A 5 2.13 1.93 6.27
C ASN A 5 0.81 2.03 5.51
N ILE A 6 0.60 3.16 4.89
CA ILE A 6 -0.60 3.45 4.12
C ILE A 6 -0.17 4.05 2.79
N VAL A 7 -0.67 3.50 1.69
CA VAL A 7 -0.31 3.96 0.35
C VAL A 7 -1.58 4.26 -0.43
N ARG A 8 -1.74 5.50 -0.89
CA ARG A 8 -2.86 5.92 -1.73
C ARG A 8 -2.56 5.71 -3.19
N PHE A 9 -3.59 5.26 -3.93
CA PHE A 9 -3.53 5.09 -5.39
C PHE A 9 -4.78 5.63 -6.04
N ARG A 10 -4.65 6.04 -7.30
CA ARG A 10 -5.80 6.25 -8.19
C ARG A 10 -5.58 5.41 -9.43
N VAL A 11 -6.58 4.60 -9.77
CA VAL A 11 -6.51 3.67 -10.90
C VAL A 11 -7.03 4.34 -12.16
N LYS A 12 -6.38 4.09 -13.29
CA LYS A 12 -6.84 4.61 -14.59
C LYS A 12 -8.22 4.05 -14.94
N PRO A 13 -9.03 4.83 -15.68
CA PRO A 13 -10.35 4.34 -16.10
C PRO A 13 -10.26 3.00 -16.83
N GLY A 14 -11.14 2.07 -16.45
CA GLY A 14 -11.22 0.76 -17.08
C GLY A 14 -10.15 -0.23 -16.67
N ARG A 15 -9.25 0.13 -15.75
CA ARG A 15 -8.16 -0.75 -15.35
C ARG A 15 -8.25 -1.25 -13.91
N GLU A 16 -9.41 -1.05 -13.26
CA GLU A 16 -9.57 -1.47 -11.87
C GLU A 16 -9.44 -2.99 -11.69
N GLN A 17 -9.99 -3.77 -12.60
CA GLN A 17 -9.91 -5.23 -12.50
C GLN A 17 -8.46 -5.71 -12.59
N GLU A 18 -7.68 -5.14 -13.50
CA GLU A 18 -6.25 -5.44 -13.62
C GLU A 18 -5.52 -5.13 -12.29
N PHE A 19 -5.82 -3.98 -11.70
CA PHE A 19 -5.24 -3.54 -10.44
C PHE A 19 -5.58 -4.50 -9.29
N LEU A 20 -6.86 -4.87 -9.18
CA LEU A 20 -7.32 -5.80 -8.14
C LEU A 20 -6.73 -7.19 -8.32
N ASP A 21 -6.69 -7.70 -9.55
CA ASP A 21 -6.13 -9.03 -9.83
C ASP A 21 -4.64 -9.07 -9.51
N ALA A 22 -3.90 -8.01 -9.83
CA ALA A 22 -2.49 -7.93 -9.48
C ALA A 22 -2.28 -8.05 -7.97
N HIS A 23 -3.13 -7.39 -7.17
CA HIS A 23 -3.00 -7.44 -5.70
C HIS A 23 -3.29 -8.84 -5.13
N ARG A 24 -4.10 -9.65 -5.80
CA ARG A 24 -4.37 -11.03 -5.35
C ARG A 24 -3.14 -11.93 -5.46
N HIS A 25 -2.18 -11.57 -6.30
CA HIS A 25 -1.02 -12.39 -6.62
C HIS A 25 0.31 -11.77 -6.21
N LEU A 26 0.30 -10.68 -5.44
CA LEU A 26 1.53 -10.05 -4.96
C LEU A 26 2.17 -10.87 -3.84
N GLN A 27 3.49 -10.71 -3.70
CA GLN A 27 4.22 -11.24 -2.55
C GLN A 27 3.67 -10.62 -1.26
N ARG A 28 3.44 -11.44 -0.22
CA ARG A 28 2.83 -11.02 1.04
C ARG A 28 3.59 -11.48 2.27
N ASP A 29 4.58 -12.34 2.11
CA ASP A 29 5.32 -12.97 3.19
C ASP A 29 6.49 -12.12 3.67
N PHE A 30 6.22 -10.85 3.96
CA PHE A 30 7.25 -9.95 4.47
C PHE A 30 7.46 -10.18 5.97
N PRO A 31 8.73 -10.33 6.42
CA PRO A 31 9.00 -10.39 7.85
C PRO A 31 8.45 -9.16 8.56
N GLY A 32 7.71 -9.39 9.64
CA GLY A 32 7.13 -8.33 10.45
C GLY A 32 5.76 -7.83 9.99
N LEU A 33 5.29 -8.22 8.80
CA LEU A 33 3.93 -7.88 8.37
C LEU A 33 2.94 -8.75 9.13
N ARG A 34 2.04 -8.11 9.88
CA ARG A 34 1.02 -8.82 10.67
C ARG A 34 -0.29 -9.00 9.92
N SER A 35 -0.74 -7.93 9.27
CA SER A 35 -2.00 -7.94 8.53
C SER A 35 -2.02 -6.78 7.56
N GLY A 36 -2.94 -6.80 6.62
CA GLY A 36 -3.10 -5.72 5.68
C GLY A 36 -4.38 -5.86 4.89
N GLY A 37 -4.71 -4.82 4.17
CA GLY A 37 -5.87 -4.82 3.29
C GLY A 37 -5.75 -3.72 2.26
N LEU A 38 -6.40 -3.95 1.13
CA LEU A 38 -6.59 -2.94 0.10
C LEU A 38 -8.04 -2.47 0.22
N ILE A 39 -8.23 -1.19 0.53
CA ILE A 39 -9.57 -0.62 0.71
C ILE A 39 -9.90 0.30 -0.45
N LYS A 40 -11.16 0.34 -0.84
CA LYS A 40 -11.66 1.27 -1.86
C LYS A 40 -12.22 2.50 -1.15
N THR A 41 -11.66 3.66 -1.43
CA THR A 41 -12.03 4.91 -0.75
C THR A 41 -12.91 5.81 -1.59
N GLY A 42 -13.06 5.51 -2.87
CA GLY A 42 -13.88 6.29 -3.78
C GLY A 42 -13.82 5.70 -5.18
N ASP A 43 -14.35 6.41 -6.16
CA ASP A 43 -14.30 5.97 -7.55
C ASP A 43 -12.84 5.90 -8.02
N ARG A 44 -12.39 4.72 -8.41
CA ARG A 44 -11.01 4.44 -8.83
C ARG A 44 -9.95 4.81 -7.79
N ALA A 45 -10.35 5.05 -6.53
CA ALA A 45 -9.45 5.46 -5.46
C ALA A 45 -9.31 4.32 -4.44
N TYR A 46 -8.07 4.04 -4.07
CA TYR A 46 -7.74 2.92 -3.18
C TYR A 46 -6.65 3.30 -2.20
N CYS A 47 -6.66 2.63 -1.05
CA CYS A 47 -5.55 2.67 -0.08
C CYS A 47 -5.13 1.26 0.27
N LEU A 48 -3.82 1.02 0.25
CA LEU A 48 -3.23 -0.19 0.82
C LEU A 48 -2.83 0.13 2.25
N VAL A 49 -3.29 -0.68 3.21
CA VAL A 49 -3.02 -0.47 4.63
C VAL A 49 -2.32 -1.71 5.17
N GLY A 50 -1.14 -1.54 5.75
CA GLY A 50 -0.40 -2.63 6.35
C GLY A 50 -0.10 -2.37 7.83
N GLN A 51 -0.28 -3.39 8.67
CA GLN A 51 0.09 -3.37 10.06
C GLN A 51 1.35 -4.20 10.25
N TRP A 52 2.36 -3.62 10.89
CA TRP A 52 3.69 -4.21 11.00
C TRP A 52 4.16 -4.25 12.46
N ASP A 53 5.11 -5.15 12.75
CA ASP A 53 5.72 -5.24 14.09
C ASP A 53 6.39 -3.93 14.50
N ASP A 54 7.08 -3.28 13.56
CA ASP A 54 7.82 -2.05 13.80
C ASP A 54 8.18 -1.33 12.48
N MET A 55 8.74 -0.14 12.61
CA MET A 55 9.19 0.64 11.46
C MET A 55 10.37 0.00 10.73
N ALA A 56 11.24 -0.70 11.47
CA ALA A 56 12.40 -1.37 10.86
C ALA A 56 11.95 -2.44 9.87
N SER A 57 10.87 -3.16 10.17
CA SER A 57 10.28 -4.16 9.26
C SER A 57 9.77 -3.51 7.98
N ILE A 58 9.12 -2.34 8.09
CA ILE A 58 8.65 -1.60 6.91
C ILE A 58 9.83 -1.18 6.04
N LYS A 59 10.88 -0.64 6.64
CA LYS A 59 12.09 -0.21 5.91
C LYS A 59 12.76 -1.38 5.21
N ALA A 60 12.85 -2.53 5.88
CA ALA A 60 13.46 -3.72 5.31
C ALA A 60 12.67 -4.28 4.12
N ALA A 61 11.34 -4.11 4.12
CA ALA A 61 10.48 -4.62 3.06
C ALA A 61 10.37 -3.66 1.87
N ARG A 62 10.91 -2.45 1.96
CA ARG A 62 10.65 -1.38 0.98
C ARG A 62 11.00 -1.78 -0.45
N SER A 63 12.18 -2.37 -0.69
CA SER A 63 12.56 -2.72 -2.07
C SER A 63 11.65 -3.82 -2.64
N ALA A 64 11.22 -4.79 -1.83
CA ALA A 64 10.29 -5.82 -2.29
C ALA A 64 8.89 -5.24 -2.55
N MET A 65 8.46 -4.27 -1.75
CA MET A 65 7.19 -3.57 -1.99
C MET A 65 7.23 -2.75 -3.29
N ILE A 66 8.37 -2.14 -3.62
CA ILE A 66 8.55 -1.44 -4.89
C ILE A 66 8.49 -2.42 -6.06
N THR A 67 9.09 -3.60 -5.91
CA THR A 67 8.99 -4.66 -6.94
C THR A 67 7.53 -5.06 -7.16
N ASN A 68 6.74 -5.17 -6.09
CA ASN A 68 5.31 -5.42 -6.21
C ASN A 68 4.60 -4.30 -6.96
N LEU A 69 4.91 -3.03 -6.62
CA LEU A 69 4.33 -1.86 -7.28
C LEU A 69 4.56 -1.90 -8.78
N ASP A 70 5.75 -2.32 -9.22
CA ASP A 70 6.11 -2.36 -10.64
C ASP A 70 5.17 -3.26 -11.44
N ARG A 71 4.55 -4.26 -10.80
CA ARG A 71 3.62 -5.18 -11.48
C ARG A 71 2.29 -4.52 -11.86
N PHE A 72 1.90 -3.44 -11.19
CA PHE A 72 0.64 -2.76 -11.48
C PHE A 72 0.80 -1.25 -11.70
N ARG A 73 2.02 -0.74 -11.74
CA ARG A 73 2.29 0.69 -11.93
C ARG A 73 1.60 1.24 -13.16
N GLY A 74 1.54 0.48 -14.24
CA GLY A 74 0.92 0.91 -15.50
C GLY A 74 -0.59 1.15 -15.41
N ALA A 75 -1.26 0.60 -14.40
CA ALA A 75 -2.68 0.80 -14.17
C ALA A 75 -3.00 2.05 -13.34
N LEU A 76 -1.97 2.76 -12.84
CA LEU A 76 -2.13 3.88 -11.91
C LEU A 76 -2.04 5.23 -12.61
N GLU A 77 -2.85 6.18 -12.16
CA GLU A 77 -2.77 7.58 -12.57
C GLU A 77 -1.77 8.33 -11.69
N ASP A 78 -1.18 9.37 -12.27
CA ASP A 78 -0.40 10.33 -11.51
C ASP A 78 -1.33 11.09 -10.55
N LEU A 79 -0.93 11.18 -9.30
CA LEU A 79 -1.73 11.84 -8.24
C LEU A 79 -1.57 13.37 -8.25
N GLY A 80 -0.63 13.89 -9.03
CA GLY A 80 -0.33 15.31 -9.07
C GLY A 80 0.58 15.77 -7.93
N HIS A 81 0.88 17.06 -7.90
CA HIS A 81 1.68 17.70 -6.85
C HIS A 81 3.05 17.05 -6.63
N GLY A 82 3.63 16.45 -7.68
CA GLY A 82 4.93 15.80 -7.60
C GLY A 82 4.94 14.44 -6.90
N LEU A 83 3.79 13.88 -6.55
CA LEU A 83 3.70 12.59 -5.86
C LEU A 83 3.99 11.38 -6.75
N GLY A 84 3.79 11.51 -8.07
CA GLY A 84 3.84 10.37 -8.98
C GLY A 84 2.58 9.51 -8.84
N VAL A 85 2.73 8.18 -8.87
CA VAL A 85 1.57 7.26 -8.87
C VAL A 85 1.23 6.74 -7.49
N THR A 86 2.00 7.07 -6.45
CA THR A 86 1.73 6.65 -5.07
C THR A 86 1.87 7.80 -4.10
N ASP A 87 1.13 7.72 -3.01
CA ASP A 87 1.24 8.66 -1.89
C ASP A 87 1.38 7.86 -0.61
N PRO A 88 2.62 7.45 -0.25
CA PRO A 88 2.86 6.62 0.92
C PRO A 88 3.09 7.44 2.18
N VAL A 89 2.56 6.95 3.29
CA VAL A 89 2.90 7.44 4.62
C VAL A 89 3.10 6.24 5.54
N SER A 90 3.95 6.39 6.54
CA SER A 90 4.16 5.35 7.54
C SER A 90 4.53 5.99 8.88
N GLY A 91 4.23 5.29 9.96
CA GLY A 91 4.54 5.77 11.29
C GLY A 91 4.25 4.73 12.35
N GLU A 92 4.79 4.97 13.54
CA GLU A 92 4.55 4.12 14.70
C GLU A 92 3.24 4.50 15.39
N VAL A 93 2.59 3.50 15.97
CA VAL A 93 1.43 3.73 16.82
C VAL A 93 1.91 4.37 18.11
N VAL A 94 1.46 5.57 18.39
CA VAL A 94 1.81 6.28 19.62
C VAL A 94 0.71 6.17 20.67
N ILE A 95 -0.52 5.91 20.26
CA ILE A 95 -1.67 5.65 21.16
C ILE A 95 -2.48 4.53 20.51
N ASP A 96 -2.62 3.42 21.22
CA ASP A 96 -3.40 2.29 20.74
C ASP A 96 -4.86 2.50 21.16
N ILE A 97 -5.76 2.61 20.18
CA ILE A 97 -7.18 2.85 20.43
C ILE A 97 -7.92 1.54 20.22
N LYS A 98 -8.51 1.04 21.30
CA LYS A 98 -9.29 -0.20 21.28
C LYS A 98 -10.76 0.12 21.55
N SER A 99 -11.63 -0.56 20.81
CA SER A 99 -13.07 -0.46 21.01
C SER A 99 -13.58 -1.47 22.03
#